data_ea05f2553915d39c9a4e6ce1d9a7817d
#
_entry.id   ea05f2553915d39c9a4e6ce1d9a7817d
#
_cell.length_a   1.000
_cell.length_b   1.000
_cell.length_c   1.000
_cell.angle_alpha   90.00
_cell.angle_beta   90.00
_cell.angle_gamma   90.00
#
_symmetry.space_group_name_H-M   'P 1'
#
loop_
_entity.id
_entity.type
_entity.pdbx_description
1 polymer ?
#
loop_
_entity_poly.entity_id
_entity_poly.type
_entity_poly.pdbx_seq_one_letter_code
_entity_poly.pdbx_strand_id
1 'polypeptide(L)'
;MVMIILSPSLLSVDFAHIADGIAELDRAKVPALHLDVMDGAFVPNISFGAPVIKCLRKETNMIFDVHLMIEEPDRYLEDFRKAGADWVTVHAESCKHLHRTVARIHELGMKAGVALNPATPVSVLDYVIDDLDMVLVMSVN
;
A
#
# COMPACT_ATOMS: atom_id res chain seq x y z
N MET A 1 9.79 6.14 23.13
CA MET A 1 8.32 5.90 23.17
C MET A 1 7.94 5.35 21.82
N VAL A 2 7.36 4.14 21.75
CA VAL A 2 6.85 3.58 20.50
C VAL A 2 5.56 4.29 20.14
N MET A 3 5.51 4.92 18.96
CA MET A 3 4.29 5.56 18.44
C MET A 3 3.54 4.53 17.59
N ILE A 4 2.27 4.30 17.90
CA ILE A 4 1.40 3.45 17.09
C ILE A 4 0.65 4.34 16.10
N ILE A 5 0.69 3.99 14.82
CA ILE A 5 -0.09 4.62 13.74
C ILE A 5 -1.19 3.65 13.32
N LEU A 6 -2.44 4.11 13.35
CA LEU A 6 -3.57 3.33 12.83
C LEU A 6 -3.71 3.62 11.32
N SER A 7 -3.80 2.54 10.53
CA SER A 7 -4.03 2.59 9.08
C SER A 7 -5.15 1.58 8.72
N PRO A 8 -6.43 1.95 8.96
CA PRO A 8 -7.55 1.06 8.65
C PRO A 8 -7.69 0.85 7.15
N SER A 9 -8.06 -0.38 6.77
CA SER A 9 -8.26 -0.73 5.37
C SER A 9 -9.57 -0.20 4.81
N LEU A 10 -9.51 0.39 3.62
CA LEU A 10 -10.68 0.81 2.85
C LEU A 10 -11.58 -0.38 2.47
N LEU A 11 -11.06 -1.60 2.43
CA LEU A 11 -11.88 -2.80 2.17
C LEU A 11 -12.98 -3.02 3.21
N SER A 12 -12.87 -2.42 4.39
CA SER A 12 -13.87 -2.53 5.47
C SER A 12 -15.03 -1.54 5.36
N VAL A 13 -14.99 -0.63 4.38
CA VAL A 13 -16.04 0.37 4.17
C VAL A 13 -17.10 -0.15 3.19
N ASP A 14 -18.31 0.38 3.28
CA ASP A 14 -19.33 0.20 2.23
C ASP A 14 -18.87 0.94 0.96
N PHE A 15 -18.54 0.21 -0.11
CA PHE A 15 -18.07 0.80 -1.37
C PHE A 15 -19.11 1.67 -2.08
N ALA A 16 -20.40 1.52 -1.76
CA ALA A 16 -21.43 2.43 -2.26
C ALA A 16 -21.38 3.81 -1.57
N HIS A 17 -20.70 3.91 -0.40
CA HIS A 17 -20.64 5.10 0.46
C HIS A 17 -19.21 5.39 0.94
N ILE A 18 -18.21 5.21 0.08
CA ILE A 18 -16.79 5.35 0.45
C ILE A 18 -16.49 6.73 1.06
N ALA A 19 -17.03 7.81 0.48
CA ALA A 19 -16.76 9.16 0.97
C ALA A 19 -17.27 9.37 2.41
N ASP A 20 -18.39 8.78 2.79
CA ASP A 20 -18.92 8.85 4.14
C ASP A 20 -18.00 8.13 5.14
N GLY A 21 -17.51 6.94 4.75
CA GLY A 21 -16.52 6.19 5.56
C GLY A 21 -15.21 6.96 5.76
N ILE A 22 -14.69 7.59 4.71
CA ILE A 22 -13.50 8.46 4.80
C ILE A 22 -13.77 9.64 5.75
N ALA A 23 -14.92 10.29 5.64
CA ALA A 23 -15.29 11.39 6.53
C ALA A 23 -15.40 10.95 8.01
N GLU A 24 -15.80 9.72 8.29
CA GLU A 24 -15.77 9.16 9.66
C GLU A 24 -14.35 9.01 10.19
N LEU A 25 -13.43 8.50 9.37
CA LEU A 25 -12.03 8.36 9.74
C LEU A 25 -11.36 9.73 9.98
N ASP A 26 -11.65 10.72 9.15
CA ASP A 26 -11.18 12.11 9.33
C ASP A 26 -11.69 12.71 10.66
N ARG A 27 -12.98 12.51 10.98
CA ARG A 27 -13.54 12.95 12.28
C ARG A 27 -12.87 12.26 13.46
N ALA A 28 -12.50 10.99 13.30
CA ALA A 28 -11.75 10.23 14.31
C ALA A 28 -10.26 10.58 14.35
N LYS A 29 -9.78 11.49 13.46
CA LYS A 29 -8.38 11.92 13.34
C LYS A 29 -7.43 10.74 13.08
N VAL A 30 -7.87 9.78 12.28
CA VAL A 30 -7.03 8.66 11.84
C VAL A 30 -5.95 9.21 10.89
N PRO A 31 -4.65 8.90 11.13
CA PRO A 31 -3.57 9.53 10.38
C PRO A 31 -3.34 8.95 8.98
N ALA A 32 -3.72 7.69 8.75
CA ALA A 32 -3.46 6.98 7.51
C ALA A 32 -4.67 6.12 7.09
N LEU A 33 -4.81 5.90 5.78
CA LEU A 33 -5.80 5.04 5.16
C LEU A 33 -5.09 3.96 4.36
N HIS A 34 -5.33 2.69 4.70
CA HIS A 34 -4.75 1.55 4.00
C HIS A 34 -5.58 1.20 2.75
N LEU A 35 -4.91 1.16 1.60
CA LEU A 35 -5.52 0.99 0.29
C LEU A 35 -5.02 -0.30 -0.36
N ASP A 36 -5.78 -1.38 -0.19
CA ASP A 36 -5.45 -2.72 -0.69
C ASP A 36 -5.82 -2.86 -2.17
N VAL A 37 -4.83 -2.83 -3.04
CA VAL A 37 -4.97 -2.98 -4.49
C VAL A 37 -4.72 -4.42 -4.89
N MET A 38 -5.72 -5.05 -5.50
CA MET A 38 -5.71 -6.47 -5.89
C MET A 38 -6.07 -6.60 -7.37
N ASP A 39 -5.34 -7.42 -8.12
CA ASP A 39 -5.47 -7.57 -9.57
C ASP A 39 -6.16 -8.87 -10.02
N GLY A 40 -6.45 -9.78 -9.08
CA GLY A 40 -7.02 -11.09 -9.40
C GLY A 40 -6.02 -12.11 -9.96
N ALA A 41 -4.73 -11.74 -10.06
CA ALA A 41 -3.65 -12.61 -10.52
C ALA A 41 -2.72 -12.99 -9.37
N PHE A 42 -2.14 -12.01 -8.69
CA PHE A 42 -1.31 -12.23 -7.50
C PHE A 42 -2.13 -12.76 -6.30
N VAL A 43 -3.35 -12.25 -6.14
CA VAL A 43 -4.35 -12.73 -5.17
C VAL A 43 -5.68 -13.03 -5.85
N PRO A 44 -6.50 -13.98 -5.35
CA PRO A 44 -7.73 -14.43 -6.02
C PRO A 44 -8.91 -13.46 -5.81
N ASN A 45 -8.66 -12.16 -5.81
CA ASN A 45 -9.67 -11.11 -5.68
C ASN A 45 -9.26 -9.88 -6.50
N ILE A 46 -10.23 -9.06 -6.89
CA ILE A 46 -10.03 -7.79 -7.56
C ILE A 46 -10.67 -6.71 -6.68
N SER A 47 -9.92 -5.65 -6.37
CA SER A 47 -10.45 -4.54 -5.56
C SER A 47 -10.64 -3.27 -6.39
N PHE A 48 -9.66 -2.43 -6.45
CA PHE A 48 -9.67 -1.15 -7.16
C PHE A 48 -8.23 -0.77 -7.55
N GLY A 49 -8.07 0.29 -8.34
CA GLY A 49 -6.77 0.76 -8.80
C GLY A 49 -6.57 2.27 -8.68
N ALA A 50 -5.50 2.77 -9.30
CA ALA A 50 -5.10 4.16 -9.25
C ALA A 50 -6.21 5.19 -9.60
N PRO A 51 -7.15 4.94 -10.54
CA PRO A 51 -8.23 5.88 -10.81
C PRO A 51 -9.15 6.14 -9.62
N VAL A 52 -9.48 5.10 -8.85
CA VAL A 52 -10.29 5.23 -7.62
C VAL A 52 -9.52 6.00 -6.56
N ILE A 53 -8.26 5.63 -6.31
CA ILE A 53 -7.38 6.30 -5.33
C ILE A 53 -7.26 7.80 -5.65
N LYS A 54 -7.12 8.15 -6.93
CA LYS A 54 -7.08 9.55 -7.38
C LYS A 54 -8.35 10.33 -7.05
N CYS A 55 -9.52 9.68 -7.11
CA CYS A 55 -10.77 10.30 -6.70
C CYS A 55 -10.80 10.52 -5.18
N LEU A 56 -10.39 9.50 -4.41
CA LEU A 56 -10.39 9.54 -2.95
C LEU A 56 -9.39 10.59 -2.39
N ARG A 57 -8.30 10.87 -3.11
CA ARG A 57 -7.30 11.87 -2.68
C ARG A 57 -7.90 13.26 -2.48
N LYS A 58 -9.00 13.56 -3.13
CA LYS A 58 -9.67 14.86 -3.02
C LYS A 58 -10.53 15.00 -1.75
N GLU A 59 -10.88 13.86 -1.16
CA GLU A 59 -11.80 13.78 -0.01
C GLU A 59 -11.09 13.91 1.34
N THR A 60 -9.76 13.69 1.40
CA THR A 60 -9.03 13.65 2.66
C THR A 60 -7.56 14.02 2.51
N ASN A 61 -6.93 14.46 3.61
CA ASN A 61 -5.49 14.66 3.71
C ASN A 61 -4.76 13.54 4.49
N MET A 62 -5.46 12.45 4.84
CA MET A 62 -4.81 11.28 5.46
C MET A 62 -3.67 10.76 4.59
N ILE A 63 -2.67 10.15 5.19
CA ILE A 63 -1.62 9.43 4.47
C ILE A 63 -2.28 8.28 3.68
N PHE A 64 -2.01 8.18 2.38
CA PHE A 64 -2.42 7.05 1.56
C PHE A 64 -1.33 5.98 1.58
N ASP A 65 -1.59 4.94 2.37
CA ASP A 65 -0.76 3.75 2.54
C ASP A 65 -1.23 2.68 1.56
N VAL A 66 -0.65 2.67 0.35
CA VAL A 66 -1.08 1.83 -0.77
C VAL A 66 -0.34 0.49 -0.74
N HIS A 67 -1.09 -0.60 -0.61
CA HIS A 67 -0.57 -1.96 -0.61
C HIS A 67 -0.89 -2.65 -1.94
N LEU A 68 0.15 -2.98 -2.69
CA LEU A 68 0.03 -3.56 -4.03
C LEU A 68 0.13 -5.08 -3.99
N MET A 69 -1.01 -5.75 -4.00
CA MET A 69 -1.15 -7.20 -4.19
C MET A 69 -1.40 -7.49 -5.66
N ILE A 70 -0.42 -7.16 -6.49
CA ILE A 70 -0.50 -7.24 -7.95
C ILE A 70 0.76 -7.84 -8.54
N GLU A 71 0.64 -8.44 -9.72
CA GLU A 71 1.78 -8.86 -10.52
C GLU A 71 2.50 -7.63 -11.11
N GLU A 72 3.83 -7.70 -11.20
CA GLU A 72 4.70 -6.68 -11.80
C GLU A 72 4.41 -5.24 -11.33
N PRO A 73 4.46 -4.94 -10.01
CA PRO A 73 4.10 -3.63 -9.46
C PRO A 73 4.92 -2.46 -10.04
N ASP A 74 6.15 -2.71 -10.49
CA ASP A 74 7.03 -1.70 -11.12
C ASP A 74 6.34 -0.94 -12.27
N ARG A 75 5.41 -1.60 -12.99
CA ARG A 75 4.71 -1.01 -14.14
C ARG A 75 3.75 0.12 -13.74
N TYR A 76 3.33 0.15 -12.48
CA TYR A 76 2.23 1.01 -11.99
C TYR A 76 2.65 2.03 -10.94
N LEU A 77 3.91 2.02 -10.48
CA LEU A 77 4.38 2.90 -9.41
C LEU A 77 4.14 4.38 -9.71
N GLU A 78 4.37 4.81 -10.95
CA GLU A 78 4.11 6.19 -11.36
C GLU A 78 2.63 6.56 -11.33
N ASP A 79 1.76 5.62 -11.71
CA ASP A 79 0.31 5.85 -11.71
C ASP A 79 -0.21 6.00 -10.27
N PHE A 80 0.28 5.18 -9.33
CA PHE A 80 -0.06 5.31 -7.93
C PHE A 80 0.49 6.61 -7.32
N ARG A 81 1.71 7.03 -7.69
CA ARG A 81 2.24 8.33 -7.29
C ARG A 81 1.34 9.47 -7.78
N LYS A 82 0.95 9.46 -9.06
CA LYS A 82 0.04 10.46 -9.65
C LYS A 82 -1.37 10.41 -9.05
N ALA A 83 -1.78 9.27 -8.54
CA ALA A 83 -3.06 9.10 -7.83
C ALA A 83 -3.02 9.66 -6.39
N GLY A 84 -1.84 9.96 -5.86
CA GLY A 84 -1.68 10.57 -4.54
C GLY A 84 -1.23 9.60 -3.44
N ALA A 85 -0.62 8.46 -3.80
CA ALA A 85 0.02 7.58 -2.83
C ALA A 85 1.17 8.30 -2.12
N ASP A 86 1.20 8.19 -0.79
CA ASP A 86 2.28 8.69 0.06
C ASP A 86 3.27 7.56 0.40
N TRP A 87 2.73 6.37 0.69
CA TRP A 87 3.49 5.14 0.94
C TRP A 87 3.04 4.08 -0.04
N VAL A 88 3.99 3.27 -0.51
CA VAL A 88 3.70 2.12 -1.38
C VAL A 88 4.39 0.90 -0.83
N THR A 89 3.61 -0.15 -0.55
CA THR A 89 4.09 -1.46 -0.13
C THR A 89 3.91 -2.45 -1.28
N VAL A 90 4.99 -3.11 -1.67
CA VAL A 90 5.00 -4.16 -2.69
C VAL A 90 5.31 -5.51 -2.05
N HIS A 91 4.85 -6.60 -2.65
CA HIS A 91 5.20 -7.95 -2.18
C HIS A 91 6.59 -8.37 -2.68
N ALA A 92 7.41 -8.93 -1.78
CA ALA A 92 8.70 -9.49 -2.17
C ALA A 92 8.54 -10.55 -3.27
N GLU A 93 7.46 -11.31 -3.22
CA GLU A 93 7.13 -12.42 -4.13
C GLU A 93 6.75 -11.95 -5.55
N SER A 94 6.27 -10.71 -5.70
CA SER A 94 5.86 -10.13 -7.00
C SER A 94 6.96 -9.30 -7.68
N CYS A 95 8.07 -9.05 -7.00
CA CYS A 95 9.15 -8.20 -7.49
C CYS A 95 10.33 -9.02 -8.01
N LYS A 96 10.61 -9.00 -9.32
CA LYS A 96 11.81 -9.66 -9.88
C LYS A 96 13.12 -9.08 -9.34
N HIS A 97 13.15 -7.79 -9.08
CA HIS A 97 14.32 -7.04 -8.60
C HIS A 97 13.92 -6.12 -7.45
N LEU A 98 13.67 -6.71 -6.29
CA LEU A 98 13.11 -6.03 -5.12
C LEU A 98 13.85 -4.73 -4.75
N HIS A 99 15.19 -4.76 -4.68
CA HIS A 99 15.98 -3.57 -4.38
C HIS A 99 15.73 -2.43 -5.39
N ARG A 100 15.66 -2.75 -6.69
CA ARG A 100 15.38 -1.75 -7.74
C ARG A 100 13.96 -1.17 -7.60
N THR A 101 12.98 -2.00 -7.28
CA THR A 101 11.59 -1.56 -7.04
C THR A 101 11.52 -0.60 -5.86
N VAL A 102 12.19 -0.93 -4.75
CA VAL A 102 12.28 -0.07 -3.54
C VAL A 102 12.93 1.27 -3.90
N ALA A 103 14.09 1.25 -4.58
CA ALA A 103 14.75 2.47 -5.03
C ALA A 103 13.83 3.32 -5.92
N ARG A 104 13.07 2.69 -6.83
CA ARG A 104 12.13 3.41 -7.70
C ARG A 104 10.99 4.08 -6.94
N ILE A 105 10.46 3.44 -5.90
CA ILE A 105 9.44 4.05 -5.03
C ILE A 105 9.99 5.33 -4.38
N HIS A 106 11.22 5.29 -3.86
CA HIS A 106 11.87 6.47 -3.28
C HIS A 106 12.15 7.57 -4.31
N GLU A 107 12.63 7.22 -5.51
CA GLU A 107 12.83 8.19 -6.61
C GLU A 107 11.55 8.95 -6.97
N LEU A 108 10.41 8.29 -6.86
CA LEU A 108 9.09 8.89 -7.08
C LEU A 108 8.61 9.74 -5.88
N GLY A 109 9.39 9.82 -4.80
CA GLY A 109 9.07 10.62 -3.62
C GLY A 109 8.03 9.98 -2.69
N MET A 110 7.91 8.67 -2.71
CA MET A 110 7.05 7.89 -1.81
C MET A 110 7.91 7.13 -0.79
N LYS A 111 7.33 6.75 0.35
CA LYS A 111 7.94 5.79 1.27
C LYS A 111 7.75 4.38 0.75
N ALA A 112 8.79 3.55 0.93
CA ALA A 112 8.81 2.18 0.42
C ALA A 112 8.57 1.15 1.53
N GLY A 113 7.56 0.30 1.34
CA GLY A 113 7.29 -0.86 2.16
C GLY A 113 7.47 -2.16 1.37
N VAL A 114 7.80 -3.24 2.09
CA VAL A 114 7.79 -4.60 1.53
C VAL A 114 6.91 -5.50 2.38
N ALA A 115 5.97 -6.17 1.71
CA ALA A 115 5.10 -7.17 2.30
C ALA A 115 5.66 -8.59 2.09
N LEU A 116 5.43 -9.44 3.07
CA LEU A 116 5.79 -10.86 3.04
C LEU A 116 4.55 -11.71 3.25
N ASN A 117 4.29 -12.65 2.35
CA ASN A 117 3.27 -13.67 2.55
C ASN A 117 3.63 -14.58 3.74
N PRO A 118 2.66 -15.26 4.37
CA PRO A 118 2.90 -16.07 5.58
C PRO A 118 3.97 -17.16 5.42
N ALA A 119 4.18 -17.67 4.19
CA ALA A 119 5.18 -18.69 3.91
C ALA A 119 6.56 -18.13 3.51
N THR A 120 6.71 -16.81 3.38
CA THR A 120 7.95 -16.17 2.96
C THR A 120 8.79 -15.82 4.18
N PRO A 121 10.03 -16.32 4.29
CA PRO A 121 10.89 -16.04 5.43
C PRO A 121 11.35 -14.59 5.44
N VAL A 122 11.51 -14.01 6.63
CA VAL A 122 11.99 -12.62 6.78
C VAL A 122 13.40 -12.39 6.22
N SER A 123 14.21 -13.44 6.08
CA SER A 123 15.56 -13.36 5.51
C SER A 123 15.63 -12.88 4.05
N VAL A 124 14.49 -12.87 3.33
CA VAL A 124 14.45 -12.26 1.98
C VAL A 124 14.71 -10.75 2.02
N LEU A 125 14.59 -10.12 3.19
CA LEU A 125 14.83 -8.70 3.41
C LEU A 125 16.27 -8.37 3.80
N ASP A 126 17.12 -9.35 4.11
CA ASP A 126 18.46 -9.14 4.70
C ASP A 126 19.32 -8.13 3.93
N TYR A 127 19.15 -8.06 2.60
CA TYR A 127 19.94 -7.17 1.74
C TYR A 127 19.20 -5.89 1.30
N VAL A 128 18.00 -5.66 1.81
CA VAL A 128 17.18 -4.47 1.44
C VAL A 128 16.60 -3.76 2.67
N ILE A 129 16.75 -4.34 3.86
CA ILE A 129 16.10 -3.86 5.09
C ILE A 129 16.45 -2.41 5.42
N ASP A 130 17.70 -1.99 5.16
CA ASP A 130 18.17 -0.63 5.45
C ASP A 130 17.58 0.42 4.50
N ASP A 131 17.03 -0.02 3.37
CA ASP A 131 16.37 0.83 2.38
C ASP A 131 14.84 0.89 2.57
N LEU A 132 14.29 0.20 3.57
CA LEU A 132 12.84 0.14 3.78
C LEU A 132 12.37 1.14 4.84
N ASP A 133 11.25 1.79 4.56
CA ASP A 133 10.51 2.58 5.57
C ASP A 133 9.56 1.69 6.38
N MET A 134 9.12 0.55 5.82
CA MET A 134 8.12 -0.32 6.43
C MET A 134 8.26 -1.78 5.97
N VAL A 135 7.94 -2.69 6.86
CA VAL A 135 7.74 -4.11 6.55
C VAL A 135 6.32 -4.50 6.94
N LEU A 136 5.57 -5.07 6.00
CA LEU A 136 4.22 -5.59 6.24
C LEU A 136 4.27 -7.12 6.36
N VAL A 137 3.95 -7.62 7.55
CA VAL A 137 3.85 -9.07 7.79
C VAL A 137 2.39 -9.47 7.57
N MET A 138 2.14 -10.24 6.51
CA MET A 138 0.80 -10.72 6.19
C MET A 138 0.36 -11.79 7.18
N SER A 139 -0.90 -11.69 7.63
CA SER A 139 -1.55 -12.68 8.52
C SER A 139 -2.46 -13.66 7.74
N VAL A 140 -2.70 -13.38 6.47
CA VAL A 140 -3.47 -14.20 5.52
C VAL A 140 -2.70 -14.28 4.20
N ASN A 141 -3.01 -15.29 3.41
CA ASN A 141 -2.44 -15.47 2.07
C ASN A 141 -3.54 -15.33 1.03
#